data_7fd2a12a1e4ef57ad46e0888d2a72bcd
#
_entry.id   7fd2a12a1e4ef57ad46e0888d2a72bcd
#
_cell.length_a   1.000
_cell.length_b   1.000
_cell.length_c   1.000
_cell.angle_alpha   90.00
_cell.angle_beta   90.00
_cell.angle_gamma   90.00
#
_symmetry.space_group_name_H-M   'P 1'
#
loop_
_entity.id
_entity.type
_entity.pdbx_description
1 polymer ?
#
loop_
_entity_poly.entity_id
_entity_poly.type
_entity_poly.pdbx_seq_one_letter_code
_entity_poly.pdbx_strand_id
1 'polypeptide(L)'
;GCILSISEESKTQEPTETIRGFVIPGHNNAHSHAFQYALAGLAEHLPHHSAEDDFWSWREAMYQLANTILPDEMEDIAAMLYSEMLRNGYTSVAEFHYLHHNLDGSSFEEKAAMGQALLEAAKSTGIKLTLVPIFYQRGGFQGQMNPHQRRFISQTADDYFELLYQTEKLVNNTANSKLGIGIHSLRAASPEAICEIFESTPISIPKHIHVAEQQKEVAEAQRFLGHRPITWLMKNLSLEGNYHLVHATHMNSEEVEQLAHSKAHVVICPSTEGNLGDGFFSLRAFMQSGGRWSIGTDSHISLNPCEELRWLDYGQRLRHQKRNAYCFKGSEEGGE
;
A
#
# COMPACT_ATOMS: atom_id res chain seq x y z
N GLY A 1 20.43 -3.06 9.23
CA GLY A 1 21.60 -2.41 9.78
C GLY A 1 21.40 -0.91 9.91
N CYS A 2 22.12 -0.28 10.80
CA CYS A 2 22.13 1.18 10.93
C CYS A 2 23.50 1.69 10.50
N ILE A 3 23.55 2.78 9.73
CA ILE A 3 24.79 3.51 9.48
C ILE A 3 25.16 4.21 10.78
N LEU A 4 26.30 3.86 11.36
CA LEU A 4 26.77 4.42 12.63
C LEU A 4 27.55 5.72 12.43
N SER A 5 28.35 5.79 11.35
CA SER A 5 29.09 6.99 10.98
C SER A 5 29.48 6.94 9.49
N ILE A 6 29.68 8.12 8.93
CA ILE A 6 30.25 8.31 7.58
C ILE A 6 31.44 9.25 7.76
N SER A 7 32.63 8.87 7.25
CA SER A 7 33.82 9.71 7.26
C SER A 7 34.62 9.52 5.97
N GLU A 8 35.24 10.59 5.50
CA GLU A 8 36.08 10.58 4.28
C GLU A 8 37.46 9.87 4.49
N GLU A 9 37.90 9.76 5.74
CA GLU A 9 39.15 9.10 6.09
C GLU A 9 38.99 8.16 7.29
N SER A 10 39.37 6.89 7.12
CA SER A 10 39.52 5.93 8.22
C SER A 10 40.89 6.11 8.89
N LYS A 11 40.95 6.77 10.02
CA LYS A 11 42.23 6.99 10.74
C LYS A 11 42.61 5.88 11.72
N THR A 12 41.79 4.86 11.98
CA THR A 12 42.01 3.99 13.15
C THR A 12 41.63 2.53 13.06
N GLN A 13 41.02 2.03 11.99
CA GLN A 13 40.73 0.60 11.85
C GLN A 13 40.90 0.14 10.40
N GLU A 14 41.52 -1.03 10.23
CA GLU A 14 41.54 -1.68 8.92
C GLU A 14 40.06 -2.04 8.54
N PRO A 15 39.65 -1.75 7.30
CA PRO A 15 38.30 -2.10 6.86
C PRO A 15 38.13 -3.62 6.88
N THR A 16 37.03 -4.09 7.41
CA THR A 16 36.66 -5.50 7.39
C THR A 16 36.15 -5.96 6.03
N GLU A 17 35.65 -5.00 5.23
CA GLU A 17 35.15 -5.25 3.89
C GLU A 17 35.35 -3.99 3.03
N THR A 18 35.70 -4.18 1.75
CA THR A 18 35.82 -3.09 0.78
C THR A 18 34.84 -3.32 -0.36
N ILE A 19 33.88 -2.39 -0.52
CA ILE A 19 32.91 -2.41 -1.62
C ILE A 19 33.37 -1.41 -2.68
N ARG A 20 33.49 -1.86 -3.93
CA ARG A 20 33.81 -0.98 -5.08
C ARG A 20 32.52 -0.60 -5.78
N GLY A 21 32.13 0.68 -5.74
CA GLY A 21 30.93 1.20 -6.37
C GLY A 21 30.23 2.23 -5.49
N PHE A 22 29.05 2.66 -5.94
CA PHE A 22 28.19 3.53 -5.17
C PHE A 22 27.34 2.69 -4.22
N VAL A 23 27.24 3.12 -2.96
CA VAL A 23 26.38 2.51 -1.95
C VAL A 23 25.23 3.46 -1.67
N ILE A 24 24.01 2.98 -1.86
CA ILE A 24 22.80 3.73 -1.57
C ILE A 24 22.01 3.00 -0.46
N PRO A 25 21.18 3.70 0.32
CA PRO A 25 20.24 3.05 1.21
C PRO A 25 19.29 2.12 0.44
N GLY A 26 18.88 1.01 1.06
CA GLY A 26 17.87 0.15 0.47
C GLY A 26 16.53 0.87 0.35
N HIS A 27 15.77 0.53 -0.68
CA HIS A 27 14.46 1.10 -0.92
C HIS A 27 13.42 0.58 0.09
N ASN A 28 12.42 1.41 0.35
CA ASN A 28 11.25 1.04 1.14
C ASN A 28 10.06 0.85 0.20
N ASN A 29 9.37 -0.27 0.31
CA ASN A 29 8.10 -0.52 -0.36
C ASN A 29 6.98 -0.07 0.57
N ALA A 30 6.26 0.98 0.21
CA ALA A 30 5.28 1.59 1.08
C ALA A 30 3.88 0.97 0.98
N HIS A 31 3.67 0.01 0.06
CA HIS A 31 2.39 -0.66 -0.11
C HIS A 31 2.53 -1.98 -0.87
N SER A 32 1.95 -3.03 -0.34
CA SER A 32 2.04 -4.41 -0.84
C SER A 32 0.82 -5.22 -0.41
N HIS A 33 0.39 -6.13 -1.26
CA HIS A 33 -0.61 -7.17 -0.98
C HIS A 33 -0.01 -8.53 -1.30
N ALA A 34 0.72 -9.14 -0.38
CA ALA A 34 1.55 -10.33 -0.64
C ALA A 34 0.79 -11.46 -1.36
N PHE A 35 -0.45 -11.75 -0.96
CA PHE A 35 -1.22 -12.81 -1.57
C PHE A 35 -1.50 -12.60 -3.06
N GLN A 36 -1.53 -11.35 -3.52
CA GLN A 36 -1.77 -11.02 -4.93
C GLN A 36 -0.60 -11.42 -5.84
N TYR A 37 0.60 -11.64 -5.28
CA TYR A 37 1.73 -12.14 -6.05
C TYR A 37 1.43 -13.51 -6.70
N ALA A 38 0.56 -14.31 -6.09
CA ALA A 38 0.10 -15.57 -6.67
C ALA A 38 -0.86 -15.41 -7.88
N LEU A 39 -1.27 -14.18 -8.23
CA LEU A 39 -1.99 -13.88 -9.48
C LEU A 39 -1.08 -13.81 -10.71
N ALA A 40 0.25 -13.80 -10.54
CA ALA A 40 1.18 -13.66 -11.65
C ALA A 40 0.86 -14.67 -12.78
N GLY A 41 0.52 -14.15 -13.97
CA GLY A 41 0.14 -14.93 -15.13
C GLY A 41 -1.29 -15.52 -15.10
N LEU A 42 -2.09 -15.25 -14.07
CA LEU A 42 -3.47 -15.75 -13.98
C LEU A 42 -4.52 -14.69 -14.31
N ALA A 43 -4.19 -13.40 -14.17
CA ALA A 43 -5.11 -12.29 -14.40
C ALA A 43 -4.82 -11.48 -15.67
N GLU A 44 -3.78 -11.82 -16.42
CA GLU A 44 -3.30 -11.08 -17.60
C GLU A 44 -3.94 -11.57 -18.93
N HIS A 45 -5.19 -12.00 -18.89
CA HIS A 45 -5.89 -12.46 -20.09
C HIS A 45 -7.36 -12.02 -20.07
N LEU A 46 -7.86 -11.64 -21.23
CA LEU A 46 -9.27 -11.29 -21.40
C LEU A 46 -10.17 -12.50 -21.08
N PRO A 47 -11.11 -12.39 -20.14
CA PRO A 47 -12.05 -13.48 -19.86
C PRO A 47 -12.84 -13.89 -21.10
N HIS A 48 -13.01 -15.19 -21.36
CA HIS A 48 -13.60 -15.76 -22.59
C HIS A 48 -14.99 -15.22 -22.97
N HIS A 49 -15.68 -14.52 -22.06
CA HIS A 49 -17.04 -13.99 -22.26
C HIS A 49 -17.16 -12.49 -21.98
N SER A 50 -16.05 -11.77 -21.77
CA SER A 50 -16.04 -10.33 -21.54
C SER A 50 -15.58 -9.61 -22.81
N ALA A 51 -16.26 -8.52 -23.16
CA ALA A 51 -15.81 -7.59 -24.22
C ALA A 51 -14.78 -6.57 -23.71
N GLU A 52 -14.66 -6.44 -22.40
CA GLU A 52 -13.82 -5.45 -21.74
C GLU A 52 -13.10 -6.10 -20.55
N ASP A 53 -11.85 -5.71 -20.35
CA ASP A 53 -11.05 -6.04 -19.18
C ASP A 53 -10.66 -4.74 -18.47
N ASP A 54 -10.99 -4.67 -17.18
CA ASP A 54 -10.80 -3.48 -16.36
C ASP A 54 -10.45 -3.86 -14.91
N PHE A 55 -10.27 -2.86 -14.07
CA PHE A 55 -10.09 -3.02 -12.62
C PHE A 55 -11.12 -3.97 -11.98
N TRP A 56 -12.35 -4.00 -12.46
CA TRP A 56 -13.43 -4.78 -11.82
C TRP A 56 -13.36 -6.25 -12.18
N SER A 57 -12.97 -6.59 -13.42
CA SER A 57 -12.72 -7.97 -13.86
C SER A 57 -11.49 -8.56 -13.17
N TRP A 58 -10.40 -7.79 -13.09
CA TRP A 58 -9.20 -8.16 -12.35
C TRP A 58 -9.50 -8.43 -10.87
N ARG A 59 -10.28 -7.56 -10.24
CA ARG A 59 -10.69 -7.71 -8.82
C ARG A 59 -11.45 -9.01 -8.57
N GLU A 60 -12.28 -9.45 -9.50
CA GLU A 60 -13.01 -10.72 -9.36
C GLU A 60 -12.06 -11.92 -9.39
N ALA A 61 -11.05 -11.93 -10.28
CA ALA A 61 -10.01 -12.96 -10.31
C ALA A 61 -9.21 -12.96 -8.99
N MET A 62 -8.88 -11.80 -8.45
CA MET A 62 -8.21 -11.65 -7.16
C MET A 62 -9.07 -12.24 -6.01
N TYR A 63 -10.37 -12.00 -6.00
CA TYR A 63 -11.26 -12.58 -4.99
C TYR A 63 -11.33 -14.12 -5.08
N GLN A 64 -11.32 -14.68 -6.30
CA GLN A 64 -11.29 -16.14 -6.49
C GLN A 64 -10.03 -16.72 -5.87
N LEU A 65 -8.86 -16.16 -6.16
CA LEU A 65 -7.60 -16.58 -5.57
C LEU A 65 -7.61 -16.42 -4.04
N ALA A 66 -8.02 -15.27 -3.53
CA ALA A 66 -8.07 -14.99 -2.09
C ALA A 66 -8.90 -16.02 -1.32
N ASN A 67 -9.90 -16.63 -1.95
CA ASN A 67 -10.75 -17.65 -1.34
C ASN A 67 -10.15 -19.08 -1.35
N THR A 68 -8.90 -19.27 -1.79
CA THR A 68 -8.22 -20.57 -1.78
C THR A 68 -7.02 -20.63 -0.83
N ILE A 69 -6.38 -19.50 -0.53
CA ILE A 69 -5.10 -19.42 0.18
C ILE A 69 -5.26 -19.75 1.66
N LEU A 70 -4.47 -20.72 2.15
CA LEU A 70 -4.34 -21.07 3.56
C LEU A 70 -3.12 -20.40 4.20
N PRO A 71 -2.97 -20.41 5.55
CA PRO A 71 -1.82 -19.76 6.21
C PRO A 71 -0.46 -20.23 5.73
N ASP A 72 -0.27 -21.53 5.52
CA ASP A 72 1.01 -22.08 5.04
C ASP A 72 1.32 -21.61 3.62
N GLU A 73 0.30 -21.57 2.74
CA GLU A 73 0.44 -21.04 1.38
C GLU A 73 0.71 -19.53 1.38
N MET A 74 0.10 -18.78 2.32
CA MET A 74 0.39 -17.35 2.51
C MET A 74 1.86 -17.14 2.89
N GLU A 75 2.41 -17.95 3.79
CA GLU A 75 3.83 -17.89 4.17
C GLU A 75 4.73 -18.12 2.96
N ASP A 76 4.47 -19.17 2.16
CA ASP A 76 5.27 -19.50 0.99
C ASP A 76 5.21 -18.40 -0.09
N ILE A 77 4.02 -17.87 -0.39
CA ILE A 77 3.81 -16.78 -1.35
C ILE A 77 4.55 -15.52 -0.87
N ALA A 78 4.41 -15.15 0.40
CA ALA A 78 5.05 -13.97 0.96
C ALA A 78 6.57 -14.14 1.03
N ALA A 79 7.08 -15.32 1.39
CA ALA A 79 8.51 -15.60 1.42
C ALA A 79 9.16 -15.46 0.03
N MET A 80 8.48 -15.97 -1.01
CA MET A 80 8.94 -15.78 -2.39
C MET A 80 8.93 -14.30 -2.78
N LEU A 81 7.82 -13.59 -2.55
CA LEU A 81 7.69 -12.17 -2.85
C LEU A 81 8.77 -11.34 -2.14
N TYR A 82 8.94 -11.53 -0.84
CA TYR A 82 9.90 -10.76 -0.03
C TYR A 82 11.35 -11.05 -0.45
N SER A 83 11.65 -12.28 -0.86
CA SER A 83 12.95 -12.63 -1.44
C SER A 83 13.20 -11.87 -2.75
N GLU A 84 12.21 -11.80 -3.64
CA GLU A 84 12.31 -11.02 -4.88
C GLU A 84 12.40 -9.51 -4.63
N MET A 85 11.67 -8.99 -3.64
CA MET A 85 11.83 -7.59 -3.20
C MET A 85 13.26 -7.29 -2.76
N LEU A 86 13.85 -8.15 -1.91
CA LEU A 86 15.25 -8.01 -1.46
C LEU A 86 16.23 -8.08 -2.63
N ARG A 87 16.05 -8.98 -3.59
CA ARG A 87 16.88 -9.09 -4.81
C ARG A 87 16.83 -7.81 -5.64
N ASN A 88 15.73 -7.10 -5.64
CA ASN A 88 15.56 -5.85 -6.37
C ASN A 88 15.90 -4.60 -5.53
N GLY A 89 16.37 -4.77 -4.29
CA GLY A 89 16.87 -3.68 -3.45
C GLY A 89 15.85 -3.07 -2.49
N TYR A 90 14.66 -3.59 -2.38
CA TYR A 90 13.76 -3.26 -1.27
C TYR A 90 14.27 -3.94 0.00
N THR A 91 14.35 -3.19 1.10
CA THR A 91 14.81 -3.69 2.40
C THR A 91 13.74 -3.63 3.48
N SER A 92 12.62 -3.00 3.17
CA SER A 92 11.44 -2.98 4.02
C SER A 92 10.16 -2.90 3.19
N VAL A 93 9.08 -3.40 3.74
CA VAL A 93 7.75 -3.41 3.12
C VAL A 93 6.67 -3.06 4.14
N ALA A 94 5.68 -2.26 3.72
CA ALA A 94 4.42 -2.10 4.41
C ALA A 94 3.38 -3.01 3.74
N GLU A 95 2.98 -4.05 4.46
CA GLU A 95 2.09 -5.09 3.97
C GLU A 95 0.65 -4.79 4.36
N PHE A 96 -0.15 -4.35 3.40
CA PHE A 96 -1.56 -4.02 3.54
C PHE A 96 -2.39 -5.29 3.48
N HIS A 97 -2.61 -5.89 4.66
CA HIS A 97 -3.11 -7.24 4.82
C HIS A 97 -4.59 -7.26 5.18
N TYR A 98 -5.44 -7.85 4.33
CA TYR A 98 -6.90 -7.94 4.56
C TYR A 98 -7.48 -9.36 4.43
N LEU A 99 -6.65 -10.39 4.28
CA LEU A 99 -7.08 -11.78 4.24
C LEU A 99 -7.00 -12.38 5.66
N HIS A 100 -8.10 -12.26 6.45
CA HIS A 100 -8.06 -12.54 7.88
C HIS A 100 -8.69 -13.85 8.31
N HIS A 101 -9.69 -14.34 7.56
CA HIS A 101 -10.57 -15.42 8.01
C HIS A 101 -10.35 -16.72 7.24
N ASN A 102 -10.94 -17.81 7.73
CA ASN A 102 -11.01 -19.11 7.07
C ASN A 102 -11.71 -19.02 5.70
N LEU A 103 -11.61 -20.09 4.91
CA LEU A 103 -12.20 -20.16 3.57
C LEU A 103 -13.74 -19.96 3.58
N ASP A 104 -14.40 -20.32 4.66
CA ASP A 104 -15.84 -20.11 4.85
C ASP A 104 -16.22 -18.73 5.43
N GLY A 105 -15.21 -17.94 5.81
CA GLY A 105 -15.38 -16.62 6.44
C GLY A 105 -15.45 -16.65 7.97
N SER A 106 -15.34 -17.82 8.59
CA SER A 106 -15.23 -17.93 10.05
C SER A 106 -13.85 -17.47 10.54
N SER A 107 -13.76 -16.96 11.75
CA SER A 107 -12.47 -16.64 12.36
C SER A 107 -11.63 -17.89 12.56
N PHE A 108 -10.31 -17.78 12.37
CA PHE A 108 -9.39 -18.77 12.89
C PHE A 108 -9.44 -18.81 14.42
N GLU A 109 -9.04 -19.91 15.04
CA GLU A 109 -8.84 -20.01 16.50
C GLU A 109 -7.86 -18.90 16.94
N GLU A 110 -6.72 -18.80 16.25
CA GLU A 110 -5.81 -17.67 16.36
C GLU A 110 -6.18 -16.62 15.29
N LYS A 111 -6.91 -15.56 15.66
CA LYS A 111 -7.44 -14.56 14.71
C LYS A 111 -6.38 -13.96 13.80
N ALA A 112 -5.13 -13.86 14.25
CA ALA A 112 -4.02 -13.30 13.49
C ALA A 112 -3.22 -14.37 12.71
N ALA A 113 -3.74 -15.59 12.48
CA ALA A 113 -3.01 -16.68 11.83
C ALA A 113 -2.43 -16.29 10.46
N MET A 114 -3.19 -15.61 9.61
CA MET A 114 -2.70 -15.13 8.31
C MET A 114 -1.63 -14.06 8.45
N GLY A 115 -1.75 -13.16 9.45
CA GLY A 115 -0.73 -12.17 9.78
C GLY A 115 0.54 -12.79 10.34
N GLN A 116 0.42 -13.89 11.09
CA GLN A 116 1.56 -14.67 11.56
C GLN A 116 2.34 -15.27 10.42
N ALA A 117 1.67 -15.83 9.41
CA ALA A 117 2.31 -16.36 8.21
C ALA A 117 3.19 -15.30 7.50
N LEU A 118 2.69 -14.07 7.38
CA LEU A 118 3.46 -12.94 6.83
C LEU A 118 4.69 -12.57 7.69
N LEU A 119 4.56 -12.64 9.02
CA LEU A 119 5.67 -12.39 9.94
C LEU A 119 6.75 -13.48 9.86
N GLU A 120 6.37 -14.76 9.75
CA GLU A 120 7.33 -15.86 9.57
C GLU A 120 8.04 -15.76 8.21
N ALA A 121 7.33 -15.41 7.13
CA ALA A 121 7.91 -15.12 5.83
C ALA A 121 8.93 -13.96 5.89
N ALA A 122 8.59 -12.88 6.58
CA ALA A 122 9.51 -11.75 6.76
C ALA A 122 10.74 -12.12 7.59
N LYS A 123 10.58 -12.94 8.62
CA LYS A 123 11.65 -13.46 9.46
C LYS A 123 12.58 -14.38 8.69
N SER A 124 12.06 -15.30 7.88
CA SER A 124 12.85 -16.24 7.09
C SER A 124 13.67 -15.56 6.00
N THR A 125 13.12 -14.51 5.36
CA THR A 125 13.79 -13.74 4.30
C THR A 125 14.69 -12.63 4.83
N GLY A 126 14.41 -12.10 6.03
CA GLY A 126 15.13 -11.00 6.65
C GLY A 126 14.68 -9.60 6.21
N ILE A 127 13.61 -9.46 5.45
CA ILE A 127 13.03 -8.15 5.12
C ILE A 127 12.43 -7.50 6.37
N LYS A 128 12.46 -6.18 6.46
CA LYS A 128 11.75 -5.47 7.53
C LYS A 128 10.28 -5.33 7.16
N LEU A 129 9.39 -5.70 8.07
CA LEU A 129 7.95 -5.71 7.82
C LEU A 129 7.22 -4.67 8.70
N THR A 130 6.41 -3.82 8.07
CA THR A 130 5.33 -3.14 8.75
C THR A 130 4.04 -3.87 8.38
N LEU A 131 3.53 -4.70 9.30
CA LEU A 131 2.27 -5.42 9.08
C LEU A 131 1.10 -4.50 9.37
N VAL A 132 0.23 -4.32 8.38
CA VAL A 132 -0.91 -3.42 8.42
C VAL A 132 -2.20 -4.23 8.26
N PRO A 133 -2.76 -4.81 9.32
CA PRO A 133 -4.09 -5.42 9.28
C PRO A 133 -5.13 -4.39 8.88
N ILE A 134 -6.06 -4.79 8.03
CA ILE A 134 -6.99 -3.88 7.39
C ILE A 134 -8.42 -4.14 7.86
N PHE A 135 -9.07 -3.09 8.27
CA PHE A 135 -10.50 -3.10 8.50
C PHE A 135 -11.26 -3.10 7.18
N TYR A 136 -12.12 -4.08 7.02
CA TYR A 136 -13.00 -4.24 5.88
C TYR A 136 -14.38 -4.67 6.39
N GLN A 137 -15.42 -3.85 6.24
CA GLN A 137 -16.73 -4.08 6.87
C GLN A 137 -17.82 -4.40 5.86
N ARG A 138 -17.73 -3.82 4.64
CA ARG A 138 -18.82 -3.90 3.66
C ARG A 138 -18.31 -3.90 2.21
N GLY A 139 -19.13 -4.45 1.29
CA GLY A 139 -18.74 -4.65 -0.12
C GLY A 139 -18.77 -3.41 -1.01
N GLY A 140 -19.17 -2.25 -0.48
CA GLY A 140 -19.28 -0.99 -1.22
C GLY A 140 -20.12 0.04 -0.48
N PHE A 141 -20.25 1.25 -1.03
CA PHE A 141 -21.03 2.34 -0.42
C PHE A 141 -22.50 1.98 -0.13
N GLN A 142 -23.08 1.07 -0.91
CA GLN A 142 -24.46 0.60 -0.69
C GLN A 142 -24.58 -0.47 0.41
N GLY A 143 -23.46 -0.90 1.00
CA GLY A 143 -23.45 -1.85 2.10
C GLY A 143 -23.63 -3.32 1.70
N GLN A 144 -23.88 -3.65 0.43
CA GLN A 144 -24.04 -5.03 -0.02
C GLN A 144 -22.69 -5.76 0.02
N MET A 145 -22.68 -6.91 0.69
CA MET A 145 -21.51 -7.79 0.74
C MET A 145 -21.51 -8.70 -0.50
N ASN A 146 -20.33 -8.78 -1.15
CA ASN A 146 -20.09 -9.83 -2.13
C ASN A 146 -19.66 -11.09 -1.35
N PRO A 147 -20.26 -12.27 -1.59
CA PRO A 147 -19.87 -13.53 -0.93
C PRO A 147 -18.38 -13.84 -1.04
N HIS A 148 -17.72 -13.37 -2.10
CA HIS A 148 -16.28 -13.54 -2.30
C HIS A 148 -15.41 -12.70 -1.35
N GLN A 149 -15.99 -11.72 -0.62
CA GLN A 149 -15.30 -10.88 0.35
C GLN A 149 -15.34 -11.42 1.78
N ARG A 150 -16.01 -12.58 2.01
CA ARG A 150 -16.24 -13.13 3.36
C ARG A 150 -14.99 -13.26 4.22
N ARG A 151 -13.84 -13.51 3.60
CA ARG A 151 -12.56 -13.67 4.32
C ARG A 151 -11.93 -12.37 4.80
N PHE A 152 -12.44 -11.24 4.35
CA PHE A 152 -11.90 -9.91 4.69
C PHE A 152 -12.66 -9.24 5.82
N ILE A 153 -13.90 -9.66 6.07
CA ILE A 153 -14.91 -8.89 6.82
C ILE A 153 -14.71 -8.98 8.33
N SER A 154 -14.41 -7.84 8.94
CA SER A 154 -14.64 -7.60 10.36
C SER A 154 -16.00 -6.90 10.52
N GLN A 155 -16.91 -7.49 11.30
CA GLN A 155 -18.30 -6.99 11.42
C GLN A 155 -18.36 -5.63 12.12
N THR A 156 -17.51 -5.45 13.14
CA THR A 156 -17.48 -4.26 14.01
C THR A 156 -16.04 -3.75 14.17
N ALA A 157 -15.90 -2.52 14.67
CA ALA A 157 -14.62 -1.99 15.08
C ALA A 157 -13.99 -2.81 16.22
N ASP A 158 -14.81 -3.34 17.14
CA ASP A 158 -14.34 -4.19 18.26
C ASP A 158 -13.73 -5.49 17.76
N ASP A 159 -14.34 -6.16 16.75
CA ASP A 159 -13.74 -7.35 16.11
C ASP A 159 -12.35 -7.05 15.52
N TYR A 160 -12.24 -5.88 14.91
CA TYR A 160 -10.97 -5.41 14.36
C TYR A 160 -9.95 -5.06 15.43
N PHE A 161 -10.35 -4.41 16.52
CA PHE A 161 -9.45 -4.12 17.62
C PHE A 161 -8.93 -5.38 18.30
N GLU A 162 -9.74 -6.44 18.38
CA GLU A 162 -9.28 -7.73 18.87
C GLU A 162 -8.23 -8.37 17.94
N LEU A 163 -8.44 -8.31 16.62
CA LEU A 163 -7.45 -8.74 15.62
C LEU A 163 -6.15 -7.94 15.77
N LEU A 164 -6.25 -6.61 15.89
CA LEU A 164 -5.09 -5.74 16.11
C LEU A 164 -4.31 -6.10 17.36
N TYR A 165 -5.00 -6.35 18.47
CA TYR A 165 -4.36 -6.72 19.71
C TYR A 165 -3.56 -8.04 19.60
N GLN A 166 -4.12 -9.04 18.92
CA GLN A 166 -3.40 -10.30 18.68
C GLN A 166 -2.21 -10.07 17.72
N THR A 167 -2.40 -9.29 16.67
CA THR A 167 -1.33 -8.94 15.72
C THR A 167 -0.19 -8.18 16.43
N GLU A 168 -0.51 -7.22 17.28
CA GLU A 168 0.48 -6.44 18.04
C GLU A 168 1.38 -7.34 18.91
N LYS A 169 0.80 -8.34 19.56
CA LYS A 169 1.58 -9.33 20.33
C LYS A 169 2.57 -10.10 19.46
N LEU A 170 2.14 -10.53 18.28
CA LEU A 170 3.01 -11.23 17.33
C LEU A 170 4.12 -10.32 16.80
N VAL A 171 3.78 -9.09 16.40
CA VAL A 171 4.73 -8.08 15.92
C VAL A 171 5.79 -7.76 16.99
N ASN A 172 5.37 -7.56 18.25
CA ASN A 172 6.28 -7.25 19.36
C ASN A 172 7.27 -8.40 19.68
N ASN A 173 6.91 -9.63 19.33
CA ASN A 173 7.76 -10.80 19.46
C ASN A 173 8.59 -11.13 18.20
N THR A 174 8.43 -10.38 17.11
CA THR A 174 9.13 -10.62 15.85
C THR A 174 10.11 -9.49 15.56
N ALA A 175 11.38 -9.82 15.46
CA ALA A 175 12.43 -8.83 15.16
C ALA A 175 12.21 -8.16 13.80
N ASN A 176 12.56 -6.87 13.69
CA ASN A 176 12.43 -6.08 12.48
C ASN A 176 10.98 -5.91 11.98
N SER A 177 10.00 -6.11 12.84
CA SER A 177 8.58 -5.94 12.53
C SER A 177 7.98 -4.74 13.27
N LYS A 178 6.98 -4.11 12.66
CA LYS A 178 6.19 -3.02 13.23
C LYS A 178 4.72 -3.24 12.91
N LEU A 179 3.85 -2.72 13.78
CA LEU A 179 2.42 -2.65 13.53
C LEU A 179 2.09 -1.35 12.78
N GLY A 180 1.28 -1.47 11.75
CA GLY A 180 0.47 -0.39 11.20
C GLY A 180 -1.01 -0.75 11.33
N ILE A 181 -1.89 0.16 10.99
CA ILE A 181 -3.32 -0.11 10.87
C ILE A 181 -3.85 0.45 9.56
N GLY A 182 -4.98 -0.05 9.11
CA GLY A 182 -5.59 0.54 7.94
C GLY A 182 -7.07 0.22 7.78
N ILE A 183 -7.68 0.99 6.92
CA ILE A 183 -9.03 0.77 6.43
C ILE A 183 -8.92 0.57 4.93
N HIS A 184 -9.58 -0.46 4.38
CA HIS A 184 -9.41 -0.78 2.97
C HIS A 184 -9.65 0.45 2.07
N SER A 185 -10.81 1.09 2.25
CA SER A 185 -11.19 2.30 1.50
C SER A 185 -12.47 2.90 2.10
N LEU A 186 -12.87 4.08 1.67
CA LEU A 186 -14.17 4.67 2.06
C LEU A 186 -15.37 3.82 1.63
N ARG A 187 -15.21 2.97 0.63
CA ARG A 187 -16.24 2.02 0.17
C ARG A 187 -16.44 0.87 1.14
N ALA A 188 -15.40 0.50 1.87
CA ALA A 188 -15.32 -0.75 2.62
C ALA A 188 -15.72 -0.62 4.09
N ALA A 189 -15.95 0.59 4.59
CA ALA A 189 -16.34 0.83 5.98
C ALA A 189 -17.35 1.97 6.10
N SER A 190 -18.11 2.02 7.21
CA SER A 190 -18.97 3.13 7.50
C SER A 190 -18.16 4.37 7.92
N PRO A 191 -18.68 5.59 7.67
CA PRO A 191 -18.03 6.83 8.12
C PRO A 191 -17.70 6.83 9.61
N GLU A 192 -18.60 6.32 10.44
CA GLU A 192 -18.46 6.26 11.89
C GLU A 192 -17.31 5.33 12.28
N ALA A 193 -17.25 4.12 11.70
CA ALA A 193 -16.17 3.16 11.96
C ALA A 193 -14.80 3.66 11.47
N ILE A 194 -14.75 4.40 10.35
CA ILE A 194 -13.52 5.02 9.85
C ILE A 194 -12.98 6.03 10.87
N CYS A 195 -13.83 6.92 11.34
CA CYS A 195 -13.44 7.92 12.34
C CYS A 195 -13.03 7.25 13.66
N GLU A 196 -13.85 6.34 14.16
CA GLU A 196 -13.57 5.61 15.41
C GLU A 196 -12.21 4.92 15.40
N ILE A 197 -11.93 4.12 14.35
CA ILE A 197 -10.68 3.35 14.26
C ILE A 197 -9.46 4.27 14.15
N PHE A 198 -9.52 5.29 13.28
CA PHE A 198 -8.38 6.15 13.09
C PHE A 198 -8.13 7.10 14.25
N GLU A 199 -9.17 7.60 14.92
CA GLU A 199 -9.04 8.48 16.09
C GLU A 199 -8.59 7.74 17.35
N SER A 200 -9.06 6.48 17.53
CA SER A 200 -8.66 5.65 18.66
C SER A 200 -7.22 5.16 18.58
N THR A 201 -6.56 5.29 17.43
CA THR A 201 -5.20 4.77 17.23
C THR A 201 -4.14 5.85 17.47
N PRO A 202 -3.07 5.56 18.24
CA PRO A 202 -1.99 6.50 18.50
C PRO A 202 -1.35 7.08 17.24
N ILE A 203 -0.87 8.32 17.31
CA ILE A 203 -0.18 9.01 16.21
C ILE A 203 1.13 8.34 15.81
N SER A 204 1.72 7.53 16.68
CA SER A 204 2.96 6.79 16.40
C SER A 204 2.76 5.59 15.46
N ILE A 205 1.51 5.18 15.24
CA ILE A 205 1.17 4.03 14.40
C ILE A 205 0.82 4.50 12.99
N PRO A 206 1.45 3.97 11.93
CA PRO A 206 1.10 4.28 10.54
C PRO A 206 -0.34 3.87 10.22
N LYS A 207 -1.06 4.72 9.51
CA LYS A 207 -2.47 4.58 9.11
C LYS A 207 -2.57 4.56 7.61
N HIS A 208 -3.10 3.49 7.05
CA HIS A 208 -3.17 3.29 5.61
C HIS A 208 -4.62 3.23 5.10
N ILE A 209 -4.86 3.75 3.90
CA ILE A 209 -6.17 3.68 3.22
C ILE A 209 -6.01 3.87 1.72
N HIS A 210 -6.66 3.02 0.90
CA HIS A 210 -6.84 3.30 -0.53
C HIS A 210 -7.86 4.41 -0.72
N VAL A 211 -7.57 5.37 -1.58
CA VAL A 211 -8.44 6.52 -1.79
C VAL A 211 -8.33 7.10 -3.20
N ALA A 212 -9.46 7.42 -3.79
CA ALA A 212 -9.56 8.06 -5.11
C ALA A 212 -8.76 7.35 -6.22
N GLU A 213 -8.70 6.01 -6.15
CA GLU A 213 -8.02 5.16 -7.12
C GLU A 213 -8.76 5.16 -8.47
N GLN A 214 -10.07 4.98 -8.44
CA GLN A 214 -10.93 4.85 -9.61
C GLN A 214 -11.92 6.02 -9.72
N GLN A 215 -12.21 6.47 -10.95
CA GLN A 215 -13.23 7.48 -11.23
C GLN A 215 -14.60 7.10 -10.66
N LYS A 216 -14.96 5.82 -10.74
CA LYS A 216 -16.21 5.29 -10.18
C LYS A 216 -16.27 5.49 -8.67
N GLU A 217 -15.17 5.24 -7.96
CA GLU A 217 -15.09 5.49 -6.51
C GLU A 217 -15.36 6.96 -6.19
N VAL A 218 -14.76 7.88 -6.96
CA VAL A 218 -14.94 9.32 -6.75
C VAL A 218 -16.41 9.71 -6.95
N ALA A 219 -17.05 9.23 -8.02
CA ALA A 219 -18.45 9.51 -8.30
C ALA A 219 -19.39 8.93 -7.22
N GLU A 220 -19.14 7.70 -6.78
CA GLU A 220 -19.90 7.05 -5.72
C GLU A 220 -19.70 7.75 -4.37
N ALA A 221 -18.49 8.10 -3.98
CA ALA A 221 -18.22 8.86 -2.75
C ALA A 221 -18.97 10.19 -2.74
N GLN A 222 -18.96 10.91 -3.85
CA GLN A 222 -19.70 12.18 -3.96
C GLN A 222 -21.20 11.98 -3.82
N ARG A 223 -21.73 10.88 -4.35
CA ARG A 223 -23.16 10.53 -4.25
C ARG A 223 -23.57 10.12 -2.83
N PHE A 224 -22.77 9.28 -2.16
CA PHE A 224 -23.15 8.67 -0.89
C PHE A 224 -22.66 9.43 0.34
N LEU A 225 -21.50 10.10 0.24
CA LEU A 225 -20.88 10.85 1.33
C LEU A 225 -21.03 12.37 1.15
N GLY A 226 -21.56 12.84 0.01
CA GLY A 226 -21.71 14.27 -0.31
C GLY A 226 -20.38 14.97 -0.64
N HIS A 227 -19.28 14.27 -0.66
CA HIS A 227 -17.93 14.79 -0.90
C HIS A 227 -17.08 13.83 -1.74
N ARG A 228 -16.10 14.37 -2.45
CA ARG A 228 -15.03 13.60 -3.07
C ARG A 228 -14.19 12.89 -1.97
N PRO A 229 -13.54 11.75 -2.27
CA PRO A 229 -12.88 10.94 -1.25
C PRO A 229 -11.86 11.70 -0.39
N ILE A 230 -10.91 12.41 -1.02
CA ILE A 230 -9.88 13.19 -0.31
C ILE A 230 -10.51 14.31 0.51
N THR A 231 -11.45 15.03 -0.09
CA THR A 231 -12.19 16.10 0.62
C THR A 231 -12.92 15.56 1.85
N TRP A 232 -13.51 14.36 1.75
CA TRP A 232 -14.18 13.73 2.88
C TRP A 232 -13.19 13.40 4.01
N LEU A 233 -12.05 12.78 3.68
CA LEU A 233 -11.02 12.47 4.67
C LEU A 233 -10.52 13.72 5.40
N MET A 234 -10.21 14.79 4.66
CA MET A 234 -9.72 16.04 5.24
C MET A 234 -10.74 16.75 6.13
N LYS A 235 -12.04 16.56 5.86
CA LYS A 235 -13.11 17.16 6.69
C LYS A 235 -13.39 16.38 7.97
N ASN A 236 -13.16 15.07 7.97
CA ASN A 236 -13.55 14.20 9.07
C ASN A 236 -12.37 13.71 9.90
N LEU A 237 -11.13 13.82 9.40
CA LEU A 237 -9.93 13.33 10.06
C LEU A 237 -8.85 14.42 10.10
N SER A 238 -8.05 14.41 11.16
CA SER A 238 -6.82 15.22 11.23
C SER A 238 -5.69 14.45 10.53
N LEU A 239 -5.45 14.74 9.25
CA LEU A 239 -4.43 14.05 8.45
C LEU A 239 -3.03 14.52 8.84
N GLU A 240 -2.37 13.74 9.71
CA GLU A 240 -1.00 13.96 10.17
C GLU A 240 0.02 13.09 9.41
N GLY A 241 1.30 13.20 9.76
CA GLY A 241 2.40 12.52 9.06
C GLY A 241 2.43 11.00 9.17
N ASN A 242 1.52 10.39 9.92
CA ASN A 242 1.34 8.95 10.02
C ASN A 242 0.24 8.39 9.08
N TYR A 243 -0.43 9.25 8.32
CA TYR A 243 -1.39 8.81 7.30
C TYR A 243 -0.70 8.54 5.97
N HIS A 244 -1.00 7.39 5.39
CA HIS A 244 -0.53 6.91 4.10
C HIS A 244 -1.75 6.68 3.19
N LEU A 245 -1.97 7.62 2.29
CA LEU A 245 -3.10 7.60 1.35
C LEU A 245 -2.63 6.93 0.06
N VAL A 246 -3.13 5.72 -0.21
CA VAL A 246 -2.70 4.93 -1.36
C VAL A 246 -3.42 5.40 -2.61
N HIS A 247 -2.69 5.53 -3.70
CA HIS A 247 -3.04 6.05 -5.02
C HIS A 247 -3.31 7.55 -5.05
N ALA A 248 -4.45 8.03 -4.51
CA ALA A 248 -4.91 9.41 -4.63
C ALA A 248 -4.89 9.93 -6.09
N THR A 249 -5.10 9.04 -7.07
CA THR A 249 -4.94 9.27 -8.51
C THR A 249 -5.85 10.36 -9.03
N HIS A 250 -7.12 10.34 -8.59
CA HIS A 250 -8.18 11.22 -9.09
C HIS A 250 -8.49 12.39 -8.17
N MET A 251 -7.46 13.17 -7.83
CA MET A 251 -7.64 14.44 -7.13
C MET A 251 -7.95 15.59 -8.09
N ASN A 252 -8.79 16.55 -7.64
CA ASN A 252 -8.87 17.85 -8.28
C ASN A 252 -7.76 18.79 -7.78
N SER A 253 -7.63 19.98 -8.38
CA SER A 253 -6.53 20.91 -8.05
C SER A 253 -6.58 21.40 -6.59
N GLU A 254 -7.77 21.57 -6.03
CA GLU A 254 -7.96 21.98 -4.64
C GLU A 254 -7.55 20.87 -3.67
N GLU A 255 -7.93 19.62 -3.95
CA GLU A 255 -7.52 18.44 -3.17
C GLU A 255 -6.00 18.24 -3.21
N VAL A 256 -5.37 18.44 -4.38
CA VAL A 256 -3.91 18.37 -4.53
C VAL A 256 -3.20 19.37 -3.62
N GLU A 257 -3.64 20.63 -3.62
CA GLU A 257 -3.05 21.69 -2.82
C GLU A 257 -3.27 21.46 -1.33
N GLN A 258 -4.51 21.16 -0.92
CA GLN A 258 -4.86 20.96 0.48
C GLN A 258 -4.17 19.72 1.07
N LEU A 259 -4.13 18.60 0.33
CA LEU A 259 -3.45 17.39 0.77
C LEU A 259 -1.94 17.58 0.86
N ALA A 260 -1.33 18.31 -0.07
CA ALA A 260 0.09 18.63 -0.03
C ALA A 260 0.47 19.46 1.21
N HIS A 261 -0.42 20.35 1.65
CA HIS A 261 -0.23 21.14 2.88
C HIS A 261 -0.52 20.36 4.16
N SER A 262 -1.25 19.25 4.10
CA SER A 262 -1.34 18.32 5.21
C SER A 262 0.02 17.63 5.40
N LYS A 263 0.22 16.95 6.52
CA LYS A 263 1.46 16.20 6.71
C LYS A 263 1.39 14.76 6.19
N ALA A 264 0.23 14.36 5.67
CA ALA A 264 0.00 13.02 5.17
C ALA A 264 0.89 12.69 3.96
N HIS A 265 1.17 11.42 3.79
CA HIS A 265 1.93 10.88 2.67
C HIS A 265 0.98 10.28 1.63
N VAL A 266 1.29 10.44 0.35
CA VAL A 266 0.67 9.67 -0.72
C VAL A 266 1.57 8.50 -1.08
N VAL A 267 0.99 7.31 -1.24
CA VAL A 267 1.70 6.13 -1.75
C VAL A 267 1.25 5.89 -3.18
N ILE A 268 2.14 6.05 -4.13
CA ILE A 268 1.89 5.89 -5.56
C ILE A 268 2.36 4.49 -5.97
N CYS A 269 1.56 3.77 -6.75
CA CYS A 269 1.86 2.41 -7.21
C CYS A 269 1.91 2.35 -8.74
N PRO A 270 2.95 2.92 -9.38
CA PRO A 270 2.95 3.26 -10.79
C PRO A 270 2.73 2.09 -11.75
N SER A 271 3.31 0.93 -11.48
CA SER A 271 3.14 -0.25 -12.32
C SER A 271 1.73 -0.84 -12.21
N THR A 272 1.16 -0.88 -11.01
CA THR A 272 -0.22 -1.31 -10.79
C THR A 272 -1.21 -0.35 -11.43
N GLU A 273 -1.05 0.96 -11.17
CA GLU A 273 -1.90 2.01 -11.74
C GLU A 273 -1.86 2.01 -13.29
N GLY A 274 -0.69 1.69 -13.87
CA GLY A 274 -0.53 1.50 -15.30
C GLY A 274 -1.19 0.22 -15.82
N ASN A 275 -1.05 -0.89 -15.12
CA ASN A 275 -1.62 -2.19 -15.48
C ASN A 275 -3.17 -2.17 -15.41
N LEU A 276 -3.72 -1.59 -14.34
CA LEU A 276 -5.17 -1.51 -14.13
C LEU A 276 -5.84 -0.34 -14.89
N GLY A 277 -5.04 0.52 -15.52
CA GLY A 277 -5.56 1.66 -16.27
C GLY A 277 -6.19 2.75 -15.38
N ASP A 278 -5.72 2.91 -14.14
CA ASP A 278 -6.29 3.83 -13.16
C ASP A 278 -6.14 5.29 -13.59
N GLY A 279 -5.02 5.64 -14.17
CA GLY A 279 -4.72 7.00 -14.62
C GLY A 279 -3.39 7.54 -14.09
N PHE A 280 -3.24 8.84 -14.14
CA PHE A 280 -1.99 9.50 -13.72
C PHE A 280 -2.20 10.35 -12.48
N PHE A 281 -1.46 10.05 -11.42
CA PHE A 281 -1.35 10.92 -10.26
C PHE A 281 -0.83 12.32 -10.65
N SER A 282 -1.32 13.37 -10.00
CA SER A 282 -0.91 14.76 -10.28
C SER A 282 0.42 15.14 -9.60
N LEU A 283 1.47 14.33 -9.81
CA LEU A 283 2.73 14.38 -9.08
C LEU A 283 3.40 15.75 -9.10
N ARG A 284 3.48 16.37 -10.28
CA ARG A 284 4.17 17.66 -10.41
C ARG A 284 3.51 18.76 -9.57
N ALA A 285 2.19 18.87 -9.62
CA ALA A 285 1.46 19.85 -8.84
C ALA A 285 1.57 19.56 -7.35
N PHE A 286 1.47 18.29 -6.97
CA PHE A 286 1.58 17.85 -5.57
C PHE A 286 2.95 18.17 -4.97
N MET A 287 4.04 17.86 -5.68
CA MET A 287 5.40 18.19 -5.26
C MET A 287 5.65 19.70 -5.21
N GLN A 288 5.13 20.47 -6.18
CA GLN A 288 5.26 21.93 -6.17
C GLN A 288 4.56 22.59 -4.97
N SER A 289 3.52 21.96 -4.44
CA SER A 289 2.83 22.35 -3.21
C SER A 289 3.46 21.77 -1.94
N GLY A 290 4.61 21.09 -2.03
CA GLY A 290 5.33 20.53 -0.87
C GLY A 290 4.81 19.18 -0.38
N GLY A 291 4.01 18.49 -1.18
CA GLY A 291 3.44 17.19 -0.85
C GLY A 291 4.49 16.09 -0.67
N ARG A 292 4.22 15.17 0.23
CA ARG A 292 5.08 14.02 0.57
C ARG A 292 4.56 12.76 -0.10
N TRP A 293 5.44 11.98 -0.70
CA TRP A 293 5.06 10.77 -1.39
C TRP A 293 6.11 9.66 -1.25
N SER A 294 5.69 8.46 -1.54
CA SER A 294 6.51 7.25 -1.61
C SER A 294 5.96 6.34 -2.71
N ILE A 295 6.70 5.27 -3.04
CA ILE A 295 6.26 4.25 -4.00
C ILE A 295 5.91 2.96 -3.29
N GLY A 296 4.94 2.23 -3.85
CA GLY A 296 4.56 0.87 -3.49
C GLY A 296 4.48 -0.03 -4.71
N THR A 297 4.62 -1.35 -4.53
CA THR A 297 4.47 -2.35 -5.60
C THR A 297 3.04 -2.85 -5.76
N ASP A 298 2.23 -2.68 -4.74
CA ASP A 298 0.80 -3.00 -4.68
C ASP A 298 0.47 -4.43 -5.16
N SER A 299 0.04 -4.62 -6.41
CA SER A 299 -0.28 -5.93 -6.99
C SER A 299 0.92 -6.67 -7.60
N HIS A 300 2.12 -6.11 -7.51
CA HIS A 300 3.40 -6.74 -7.87
C HIS A 300 3.62 -7.00 -9.37
N ILE A 301 3.07 -6.13 -10.24
CA ILE A 301 3.36 -6.15 -11.69
C ILE A 301 4.86 -5.91 -11.92
N SER A 302 5.47 -5.02 -11.13
CA SER A 302 6.92 -4.88 -11.02
C SER A 302 7.37 -4.95 -9.57
N LEU A 303 8.57 -5.50 -9.35
CA LEU A 303 9.25 -5.51 -8.05
C LEU A 303 10.54 -4.67 -8.07
N ASN A 304 10.76 -3.90 -9.14
CA ASN A 304 11.96 -3.10 -9.31
C ASN A 304 11.68 -1.63 -9.01
N PRO A 305 12.26 -1.03 -7.95
CA PRO A 305 12.01 0.36 -7.58
C PRO A 305 12.41 1.36 -8.68
N CYS A 306 13.43 1.04 -9.49
CA CYS A 306 13.81 1.89 -10.61
C CYS A 306 12.78 1.83 -11.75
N GLU A 307 12.09 0.71 -11.92
CA GLU A 307 11.01 0.59 -12.88
C GLU A 307 9.78 1.36 -12.42
N GLU A 308 9.39 1.25 -11.14
CA GLU A 308 8.32 2.06 -10.56
C GLU A 308 8.57 3.57 -10.78
N LEU A 309 9.78 4.04 -10.46
CA LEU A 309 10.16 5.43 -10.67
C LEU A 309 10.18 5.83 -12.16
N ARG A 310 10.58 4.92 -13.05
CA ARG A 310 10.56 5.15 -14.50
C ARG A 310 9.13 5.29 -15.03
N TRP A 311 8.23 4.40 -14.62
CA TRP A 311 6.81 4.49 -14.99
C TRP A 311 6.20 5.80 -14.51
N LEU A 312 6.48 6.18 -13.27
CA LEU A 312 6.01 7.43 -12.69
C LEU A 312 6.51 8.64 -13.48
N ASP A 313 7.81 8.73 -13.78
CA ASP A 313 8.38 9.84 -14.54
C ASP A 313 7.90 9.87 -15.99
N TYR A 314 7.93 8.73 -16.68
CA TYR A 314 7.51 8.66 -18.09
C TYR A 314 6.02 8.94 -18.23
N GLY A 315 5.18 8.51 -17.32
CA GLY A 315 3.77 8.89 -17.27
C GLY A 315 3.59 10.41 -17.19
N GLN A 316 4.34 11.10 -16.35
CA GLN A 316 4.31 12.57 -16.27
C GLN A 316 4.85 13.24 -17.55
N ARG A 317 5.94 12.72 -18.14
CA ARG A 317 6.48 13.26 -19.41
C ARG A 317 5.46 13.15 -20.54
N LEU A 318 4.81 11.99 -20.68
CA LEU A 318 3.79 11.76 -21.71
C LEU A 318 2.57 12.64 -21.49
N ARG A 319 2.07 12.73 -20.26
CA ARG A 319 0.90 13.57 -19.92
C ARG A 319 1.13 15.04 -20.21
N HIS A 320 2.31 15.56 -19.88
CA HIS A 320 2.62 16.99 -19.98
C HIS A 320 3.38 17.37 -21.26
N GLN A 321 3.78 16.39 -22.09
CA GLN A 321 4.61 16.59 -23.28
C GLN A 321 5.90 17.40 -22.99
N LYS A 322 6.53 17.08 -21.83
CA LYS A 322 7.74 17.76 -21.34
C LYS A 322 8.72 16.74 -20.77
N ARG A 323 10.01 17.01 -21.00
CA ARG A 323 11.10 16.28 -20.31
C ARG A 323 11.30 16.88 -18.91
N ASN A 324 12.02 16.16 -18.05
CA ASN A 324 12.43 16.61 -16.72
C ASN A 324 11.23 17.04 -15.85
N ALA A 325 10.27 16.11 -15.67
CA ALA A 325 9.06 16.39 -14.90
C ALA A 325 9.35 16.74 -13.43
N TYR A 326 10.48 16.31 -12.89
CA TYR A 326 10.92 16.51 -11.50
C TYR A 326 11.87 17.68 -11.30
N CYS A 327 12.28 18.40 -12.35
CA CYS A 327 13.13 19.57 -12.22
C CYS A 327 12.36 20.74 -11.64
N PHE A 328 12.82 21.25 -10.51
CA PHE A 328 12.33 22.49 -9.92
C PHE A 328 13.23 23.67 -10.32
N LYS A 329 12.66 24.90 -10.36
CA LYS A 329 13.44 26.11 -10.58
C LYS A 329 14.58 26.18 -9.55
N GLY A 330 15.81 26.15 -10.01
CA GLY A 330 17.03 26.21 -9.17
C GLY A 330 17.83 24.91 -9.09
N SER A 331 17.34 23.77 -9.58
CA SER A 331 18.18 22.62 -9.86
C SER A 331 18.61 22.64 -11.31
N GLU A 332 19.90 22.78 -11.60
CA GLU A 332 20.45 22.71 -12.97
C GLU A 332 20.48 21.26 -13.47
N GLU A 333 20.37 20.29 -12.56
CA GLU A 333 20.40 18.86 -12.84
C GLU A 333 18.99 18.30 -12.75
N GLY A 334 18.47 17.83 -13.89
CA GLY A 334 17.29 16.99 -13.95
C GLY A 334 17.62 15.64 -13.31
N GLY A 335 16.85 15.21 -12.35
CA GLY A 335 16.99 13.85 -11.83
C GLY A 335 16.87 12.85 -12.98
N GLU A 336 17.91 12.11 -13.27
CA GLU A 336 17.91 10.88 -14.06
C GLU A 336 17.64 9.68 -13.16
#